data_ae17704b59d34994673b2d254bd01f6d
#
_entry.id   ae17704b59d34994673b2d254bd01f6d
#
_cell.length_a   1.000
_cell.length_b   1.000
_cell.length_c   1.000
_cell.angle_alpha   90.00
_cell.angle_beta   90.00
_cell.angle_gamma   90.00
#
_symmetry.space_group_name_H-M   'P 1'
#
loop_
_entity.id
_entity.type
_entity.pdbx_description
1 polymer ?
#
loop_
_entity_poly.entity_id
_entity_poly.type
_entity_poly.pdbx_seq_one_letter_code
_entity_poly.pdbx_strand_id
1 'polypeptide(L)'
;TPLYSSAASDVYKRQAKARGTIWNNVYRLLKPYFEEETGQAFVAGIKVLVEVSVEFHELYGYSLTVLNIDPTYTLGDMARRRREILKQLDEEGVLTLNKELELPLLTQRIAVISSATAAGYGDFCNQLEHNPYGFVFYPRLFPAVMQGDRVEETIIAALDTINARRDDWDVVVIIRGGGATSDLSGFDTYDLAANCAQFPLPVITGIGHERDDTVLDSVSHTRVKTPTAAAEFLINHLRSTAETLEDYASSILYAVTTRMEREKTRLTRLVERIPMQTRMRLREERYRQG
;
A
#
# COMPACT_ATOMS: atom_id res chain seq x y z
N THR A 1 21.60 -38.57 5.92
CA THR A 1 21.81 -37.96 7.24
C THR A 1 20.50 -37.38 7.71
N PRO A 2 20.00 -37.75 8.90
CA PRO A 2 18.75 -37.22 9.40
C PRO A 2 18.94 -35.74 9.77
N LEU A 3 18.00 -34.89 9.35
CA LEU A 3 17.90 -33.51 9.80
C LEU A 3 17.18 -33.45 11.14
N TYR A 4 17.84 -32.97 12.17
CA TYR A 4 17.25 -32.83 13.50
C TYR A 4 16.57 -31.44 13.60
N SER A 5 15.25 -31.43 13.82
CA SER A 5 14.52 -30.24 14.22
C SER A 5 14.08 -30.40 15.67
N SER A 6 14.40 -29.43 16.53
CA SER A 6 13.79 -29.35 17.84
C SER A 6 12.51 -28.54 17.70
N ALA A 7 11.35 -29.11 18.04
CA ALA A 7 10.10 -28.36 18.08
C ALA A 7 10.25 -27.15 19.01
N ALA A 8 10.23 -25.96 18.45
CA ALA A 8 10.07 -24.75 19.22
C ALA A 8 8.63 -24.67 19.71
N SER A 9 8.43 -24.58 21.00
CA SER A 9 7.13 -24.44 21.62
C SER A 9 6.95 -23.00 22.11
N ASP A 10 5.74 -22.49 21.99
CA ASP A 10 5.30 -21.22 22.54
C ASP A 10 5.68 -21.13 24.04
N VAL A 11 6.32 -20.04 24.44
CA VAL A 11 6.93 -19.87 25.77
C VAL A 11 5.89 -20.00 26.89
N TYR A 12 4.62 -19.73 26.61
CA TYR A 12 3.53 -19.74 27.60
C TYR A 12 2.68 -21.03 27.65
N LYS A 13 2.87 -21.98 26.70
CA LYS A 13 2.05 -23.21 26.61
C LYS A 13 2.87 -24.46 26.29
N ARG A 14 4.10 -24.59 26.81
CA ARG A 14 4.89 -25.79 26.63
C ARG A 14 4.23 -26.95 27.36
N GLN A 15 3.53 -27.81 26.64
CA GLN A 15 2.96 -29.02 27.18
C GLN A 15 3.99 -30.19 27.22
N ALA A 16 4.82 -30.28 26.19
CA ALA A 16 5.89 -31.26 26.09
C ALA A 16 6.96 -30.85 25.10
N LYS A 17 8.17 -31.40 25.24
CA LYS A 17 9.26 -31.32 24.26
C LYS A 17 9.54 -32.70 23.76
N ALA A 18 9.40 -32.93 22.45
CA ALA A 18 9.70 -34.21 21.83
C ALA A 18 10.70 -34.03 20.69
N ARG A 19 11.52 -35.04 20.41
CA ARG A 19 12.45 -35.05 19.29
C ARG A 19 11.79 -35.78 18.14
N GLY A 20 11.67 -35.10 16.99
CA GLY A 20 11.19 -35.66 15.73
C GLY A 20 12.30 -35.75 14.68
N THR A 21 12.22 -36.70 13.80
CA THR A 21 13.13 -36.93 12.68
C THR A 21 12.34 -36.91 11.38
N ILE A 22 12.82 -36.17 10.38
CA ILE A 22 12.31 -36.24 9.00
C ILE A 22 13.42 -36.89 8.15
N TRP A 23 13.13 -38.01 7.49
CA TRP A 23 14.07 -38.62 6.57
C TRP A 23 14.29 -37.75 5.34
N ASN A 24 15.51 -37.68 4.81
CA ASN A 24 15.87 -36.78 3.73
C ASN A 24 15.02 -36.97 2.45
N ASN A 25 14.63 -38.19 2.13
CA ASN A 25 13.73 -38.48 1.01
C ASN A 25 12.33 -37.89 1.22
N VAL A 26 11.78 -38.00 2.45
CA VAL A 26 10.49 -37.45 2.85
C VAL A 26 10.58 -35.91 2.89
N TYR A 27 11.64 -35.37 3.49
CA TYR A 27 11.86 -33.92 3.57
C TYR A 27 11.89 -33.24 2.21
N ARG A 28 12.55 -33.87 1.20
CA ARG A 28 12.61 -33.36 -0.16
C ARG A 28 11.25 -33.29 -0.87
N LEU A 29 10.28 -34.08 -0.42
CA LEU A 29 8.91 -34.03 -0.94
C LEU A 29 8.03 -33.08 -0.13
N LEU A 30 8.13 -33.16 1.21
CA LEU A 30 7.27 -32.39 2.10
C LEU A 30 7.60 -30.87 2.09
N LYS A 31 8.87 -30.51 2.00
CA LYS A 31 9.26 -29.09 1.99
C LYS A 31 8.67 -28.31 0.82
N PRO A 32 8.87 -28.69 -0.46
CA PRO A 32 8.26 -27.96 -1.58
C PRO A 32 6.73 -27.95 -1.51
N TYR A 33 6.12 -29.08 -1.17
CA TYR A 33 4.67 -29.20 -1.02
C TYR A 33 4.14 -28.22 0.04
N PHE A 34 4.75 -28.15 1.22
CA PHE A 34 4.36 -27.23 2.27
C PHE A 34 4.53 -25.77 1.86
N GLU A 35 5.68 -25.45 1.24
CA GLU A 35 6.01 -24.08 0.82
C GLU A 35 5.09 -23.61 -0.33
N GLU A 36 4.69 -24.52 -1.23
CA GLU A 36 3.75 -24.21 -2.32
C GLU A 36 2.33 -23.96 -1.79
N GLU A 37 1.84 -24.82 -0.87
CA GLU A 37 0.49 -24.72 -0.33
C GLU A 37 0.33 -23.56 0.67
N THR A 38 1.35 -23.29 1.50
CA THR A 38 1.25 -22.26 2.55
C THR A 38 1.82 -20.91 2.13
N GLY A 39 2.62 -20.85 1.07
CA GLY A 39 3.38 -19.67 0.70
C GLY A 39 4.47 -19.29 1.71
N GLN A 40 4.73 -20.13 2.73
CA GLN A 40 5.67 -19.86 3.81
C GLN A 40 6.89 -20.80 3.73
N ALA A 41 8.09 -20.24 3.93
CA ALA A 41 9.30 -21.06 4.00
C ALA A 41 9.24 -22.06 5.17
N PHE A 42 9.65 -23.31 4.92
CA PHE A 42 9.70 -24.34 5.95
C PHE A 42 10.95 -24.20 6.81
N VAL A 43 10.86 -23.32 7.81
CA VAL A 43 11.96 -22.96 8.73
C VAL A 43 11.61 -23.22 10.19
N ALA A 44 12.59 -23.12 11.08
CA ALA A 44 12.35 -23.27 12.52
C ALA A 44 11.40 -22.17 13.05
N GLY A 45 10.52 -22.52 13.99
CA GLY A 45 9.60 -21.59 14.64
C GLY A 45 8.17 -21.61 14.10
N ILE A 46 7.92 -22.21 12.94
CA ILE A 46 6.56 -22.35 12.42
C ILE A 46 5.77 -23.44 13.17
N LYS A 47 4.45 -23.24 13.26
CA LYS A 47 3.53 -24.25 13.80
C LYS A 47 3.01 -25.10 12.67
N VAL A 48 3.25 -26.41 12.77
CA VAL A 48 2.83 -27.40 11.78
C VAL A 48 2.07 -28.53 12.44
N LEU A 49 1.07 -29.06 11.74
CA LEU A 49 0.44 -30.30 12.09
C LEU A 49 1.14 -31.43 11.30
N VAL A 50 1.68 -32.40 11.98
CA VAL A 50 2.43 -33.48 11.36
C VAL A 50 1.84 -34.83 11.69
N GLU A 51 1.83 -35.74 10.75
CA GLU A 51 1.60 -37.15 10.95
C GLU A 51 2.93 -37.80 11.26
N VAL A 52 2.99 -38.55 12.39
CA VAL A 52 4.22 -39.17 12.86
C VAL A 52 4.04 -40.66 13.13
N SER A 53 5.06 -41.46 12.82
CA SER A 53 5.22 -42.81 13.40
C SER A 53 5.93 -42.67 14.73
N VAL A 54 5.39 -43.35 15.73
CA VAL A 54 5.97 -43.39 17.09
C VAL A 54 6.64 -44.74 17.29
N GLU A 55 7.94 -44.72 17.51
CA GLU A 55 8.73 -45.90 17.79
C GLU A 55 9.31 -45.78 19.20
N PHE A 56 9.27 -46.87 19.94
CA PHE A 56 9.87 -46.98 21.27
C PHE A 56 11.08 -47.90 21.23
N HIS A 57 12.19 -47.42 21.78
CA HIS A 57 13.40 -48.19 21.93
C HIS A 57 13.79 -48.19 23.40
N GLU A 58 14.08 -49.38 23.94
CA GLU A 58 14.36 -49.60 25.36
C GLU A 58 15.49 -48.70 25.91
N LEU A 59 16.51 -48.39 25.11
CA LEU A 59 17.66 -47.57 25.49
C LEU A 59 17.51 -46.09 25.16
N TYR A 60 16.76 -45.75 24.10
CA TYR A 60 16.69 -44.38 23.56
C TYR A 60 15.33 -43.72 23.76
N GLY A 61 14.34 -44.42 24.34
CA GLY A 61 13.00 -43.93 24.58
C GLY A 61 12.17 -43.79 23.29
N TYR A 62 11.24 -42.83 23.30
CA TYR A 62 10.37 -42.56 22.16
C TYR A 62 11.10 -41.75 21.08
N SER A 63 10.97 -42.19 19.85
CA SER A 63 11.37 -41.43 18.65
C SER A 63 10.13 -41.18 17.77
N LEU A 64 10.04 -39.98 17.24
CA LEU A 64 8.97 -39.57 16.32
C LEU A 64 9.56 -39.45 14.91
N THR A 65 9.00 -40.20 13.97
CA THR A 65 9.37 -40.06 12.55
C THR A 65 8.23 -39.38 11.81
N VAL A 66 8.48 -38.21 11.24
CA VAL A 66 7.48 -37.43 10.47
C VAL A 66 7.27 -38.15 9.14
N LEU A 67 6.00 -38.46 8.85
CA LEU A 67 5.55 -39.12 7.63
C LEU A 67 4.90 -38.11 6.68
N ASN A 68 4.11 -37.14 7.22
CA ASN A 68 3.35 -36.17 6.44
C ASN A 68 3.19 -34.85 7.20
N ILE A 69 2.84 -33.81 6.48
CA ILE A 69 2.54 -32.46 7.03
C ILE A 69 1.19 -32.02 6.48
N ASP A 70 0.33 -31.46 7.35
CA ASP A 70 -0.93 -30.84 6.96
C ASP A 70 -0.76 -29.31 6.90
N PRO A 71 -0.72 -28.70 5.71
CA PRO A 71 -0.60 -27.25 5.53
C PRO A 71 -1.81 -26.45 6.06
N THR A 72 -3.00 -27.07 6.08
CA THR A 72 -4.26 -26.43 6.47
C THR A 72 -4.21 -25.86 7.89
N TYR A 73 -3.55 -26.57 8.79
CA TYR A 73 -3.36 -26.11 10.17
C TYR A 73 -2.54 -24.83 10.23
N THR A 74 -1.45 -24.76 9.47
CA THR A 74 -0.56 -23.58 9.42
C THR A 74 -1.29 -22.37 8.84
N LEU A 75 -2.04 -22.55 7.76
CA LEU A 75 -2.87 -21.50 7.17
C LEU A 75 -3.92 -20.98 8.16
N GLY A 76 -4.56 -21.89 8.90
CA GLY A 76 -5.53 -21.53 9.94
C GLY A 76 -4.89 -20.73 11.11
N ASP A 77 -3.68 -21.06 11.53
CA ASP A 77 -2.94 -20.34 12.57
C ASP A 77 -2.53 -18.92 12.09
N MET A 78 -2.07 -18.81 10.85
CA MET A 78 -1.74 -17.51 10.22
C MET A 78 -2.97 -16.61 10.14
N ALA A 79 -4.09 -17.11 9.63
CA ALA A 79 -5.33 -16.35 9.54
C ALA A 79 -5.87 -15.91 10.91
N ARG A 80 -5.66 -16.74 11.95
CA ARG A 80 -6.01 -16.38 13.33
C ARG A 80 -5.13 -15.26 13.84
N ARG A 81 -3.80 -15.34 13.66
CA ARG A 81 -2.84 -14.30 14.10
C ARG A 81 -3.14 -12.97 13.43
N ARG A 82 -3.37 -12.95 12.10
CA ARG A 82 -3.78 -11.76 11.38
C ARG A 82 -5.01 -11.10 12.00
N ARG A 83 -6.04 -11.89 12.32
CA ARG A 83 -7.27 -11.40 12.97
C ARG A 83 -7.01 -10.84 14.37
N GLU A 84 -6.16 -11.49 15.16
CA GLU A 84 -5.77 -11.05 16.50
C GLU A 84 -5.04 -9.69 16.43
N ILE A 85 -4.11 -9.52 15.48
CA ILE A 85 -3.37 -8.26 15.27
C ILE A 85 -4.33 -7.15 14.82
N LEU A 86 -5.16 -7.40 13.81
CA LEU A 86 -6.14 -6.40 13.33
C LEU A 86 -7.12 -5.98 14.42
N LYS A 87 -7.59 -6.93 15.24
CA LYS A 87 -8.45 -6.64 16.37
C LYS A 87 -7.75 -5.77 17.42
N GLN A 88 -6.49 -6.04 17.73
CA GLN A 88 -5.71 -5.24 18.67
C GLN A 88 -5.52 -3.81 18.14
N LEU A 89 -5.17 -3.62 16.87
CA LEU A 89 -5.02 -2.30 16.24
C LEU A 89 -6.35 -1.52 16.21
N ASP A 90 -7.47 -2.22 16.06
CA ASP A 90 -8.81 -1.62 16.11
C ASP A 90 -9.17 -1.18 17.53
N GLU A 91 -8.93 -2.04 18.53
CA GLU A 91 -9.12 -1.72 19.96
C GLU A 91 -8.26 -0.52 20.43
N GLU A 92 -7.07 -0.36 19.86
CA GLU A 92 -6.17 0.78 20.09
C GLU A 92 -6.56 2.03 19.28
N GLY A 93 -7.51 1.92 18.35
CA GLY A 93 -8.01 3.02 17.52
C GLY A 93 -7.01 3.50 16.47
N VAL A 94 -6.02 2.66 16.09
CA VAL A 94 -4.98 3.05 15.11
C VAL A 94 -5.19 2.45 13.73
N LEU A 95 -6.08 1.46 13.59
CA LEU A 95 -6.28 0.67 12.36
C LEU A 95 -6.54 1.52 11.11
N THR A 96 -7.23 2.65 11.24
CA THR A 96 -7.66 3.49 10.11
C THR A 96 -6.89 4.79 9.96
N LEU A 97 -5.99 5.13 10.87
CA LEU A 97 -5.34 6.45 10.92
C LEU A 97 -4.65 6.81 9.58
N ASN A 98 -3.91 5.88 8.98
CA ASN A 98 -3.25 6.15 7.72
C ASN A 98 -4.23 6.27 6.55
N LYS A 99 -5.38 5.55 6.60
CA LYS A 99 -6.44 5.63 5.58
C LYS A 99 -7.18 6.97 5.59
N GLU A 100 -7.18 7.65 6.71
CA GLU A 100 -7.86 8.95 6.90
C GLU A 100 -7.00 10.13 6.43
N LEU A 101 -5.73 9.89 6.12
CA LEU A 101 -4.85 10.91 5.56
C LEU A 101 -5.29 11.26 4.13
N GLU A 102 -5.22 12.54 3.78
CA GLU A 102 -5.44 12.98 2.41
C GLU A 102 -4.15 12.90 1.60
N LEU A 103 -4.23 12.37 0.38
CA LEU A 103 -3.12 12.47 -0.57
C LEU A 103 -2.94 13.93 -1.00
N PRO A 104 -1.71 14.47 -1.00
CA PRO A 104 -1.45 15.79 -1.53
C PRO A 104 -1.91 15.90 -3.00
N LEU A 105 -2.45 17.05 -3.39
CA LEU A 105 -2.91 17.30 -4.77
C LEU A 105 -1.81 17.03 -5.80
N LEU A 106 -0.55 17.37 -5.46
CA LEU A 106 0.62 17.13 -6.29
C LEU A 106 1.52 16.10 -5.59
N THR A 107 1.22 14.82 -5.76
CA THR A 107 1.99 13.71 -5.20
C THR A 107 3.11 13.32 -6.15
N GLN A 108 4.24 14.02 -6.07
CA GLN A 108 5.39 13.83 -6.97
C GLN A 108 6.64 13.28 -6.26
N ARG A 109 6.86 13.64 -4.98
CA ARG A 109 8.04 13.24 -4.19
C ARG A 109 7.73 11.93 -3.47
N ILE A 110 8.25 10.84 -3.98
CA ILE A 110 7.86 9.49 -3.58
C ILE A 110 9.01 8.82 -2.82
N ALA A 111 8.80 8.50 -1.55
CA ALA A 111 9.70 7.63 -0.79
C ALA A 111 9.36 6.16 -1.08
N VAL A 112 10.23 5.43 -1.74
CA VAL A 112 9.98 4.03 -2.13
C VAL A 112 10.76 3.10 -1.22
N ILE A 113 10.07 2.24 -0.48
CA ILE A 113 10.65 1.16 0.32
C ILE A 113 10.59 -0.12 -0.49
N SER A 114 11.74 -0.65 -0.87
CA SER A 114 11.86 -1.87 -1.67
C SER A 114 13.27 -2.48 -1.55
N SER A 115 13.45 -3.67 -2.11
CA SER A 115 14.80 -4.22 -2.29
C SER A 115 15.49 -3.53 -3.47
N ALA A 116 16.75 -3.18 -3.30
CA ALA A 116 17.56 -2.50 -4.33
C ALA A 116 17.70 -3.32 -5.63
N THR A 117 17.57 -4.65 -5.54
CA THR A 117 17.70 -5.59 -6.66
C THR A 117 16.35 -6.08 -7.18
N ALA A 118 15.23 -5.55 -6.65
CA ALA A 118 13.89 -6.00 -7.03
C ALA A 118 13.53 -5.48 -8.44
N ALA A 119 13.17 -6.38 -9.35
CA ALA A 119 12.64 -6.03 -10.67
C ALA A 119 11.42 -5.09 -10.55
N GLY A 120 10.56 -5.30 -9.57
CA GLY A 120 9.37 -4.47 -9.35
C GLY A 120 9.68 -3.00 -9.05
N TYR A 121 10.83 -2.68 -8.45
CA TYR A 121 11.24 -1.28 -8.30
C TYR A 121 11.61 -0.66 -9.66
N GLY A 122 12.33 -1.42 -10.50
CA GLY A 122 12.63 -0.98 -11.87
C GLY A 122 11.37 -0.76 -12.70
N ASP A 123 10.40 -1.69 -12.64
CA ASP A 123 9.12 -1.61 -13.35
C ASP A 123 8.30 -0.40 -12.87
N PHE A 124 8.26 -0.15 -11.56
CA PHE A 124 7.62 1.02 -10.95
C PHE A 124 8.21 2.33 -11.48
N CYS A 125 9.53 2.50 -11.44
CA CYS A 125 10.21 3.70 -11.92
C CYS A 125 10.02 3.89 -13.43
N ASN A 126 10.13 2.82 -14.21
CA ASN A 126 9.94 2.86 -15.66
C ASN A 126 8.51 3.31 -16.04
N GLN A 127 7.48 2.83 -15.32
CA GLN A 127 6.11 3.24 -15.53
C GLN A 127 5.89 4.74 -15.21
N LEU A 128 6.48 5.24 -14.13
CA LEU A 128 6.41 6.66 -13.78
C LEU A 128 7.12 7.55 -14.80
N GLU A 129 8.29 7.12 -15.30
CA GLU A 129 9.08 7.88 -16.27
C GLU A 129 8.41 7.94 -17.65
N HIS A 130 7.80 6.84 -18.10
CA HIS A 130 7.18 6.73 -19.42
C HIS A 130 5.65 6.96 -19.40
N ASN A 131 5.15 7.75 -18.44
CA ASN A 131 3.72 8.05 -18.40
C ASN A 131 3.30 8.92 -19.59
N PRO A 132 2.08 8.67 -20.17
CA PRO A 132 1.64 9.34 -21.41
C PRO A 132 1.27 10.82 -21.23
N TYR A 133 1.23 11.29 -19.98
CA TYR A 133 0.77 12.65 -19.64
C TYR A 133 1.92 13.64 -19.46
N GLY A 134 3.17 13.18 -19.50
CA GLY A 134 4.35 14.02 -19.27
C GLY A 134 4.51 14.49 -17.81
N PHE A 135 3.87 13.83 -16.85
CA PHE A 135 4.06 14.14 -15.44
C PHE A 135 5.44 13.71 -14.97
N VAL A 136 6.06 14.53 -14.13
CA VAL A 136 7.37 14.27 -13.57
C VAL A 136 7.22 13.81 -12.13
N PHE A 137 7.86 12.68 -11.79
CA PHE A 137 7.90 12.11 -10.45
C PHE A 137 9.35 12.01 -9.96
N TYR A 138 9.54 12.09 -8.66
CA TYR A 138 10.84 12.03 -8.00
C TYR A 138 10.89 10.86 -7.01
N PRO A 139 10.96 9.62 -7.49
CA PRO A 139 11.06 8.46 -6.63
C PRO A 139 12.47 8.35 -6.03
N ARG A 140 12.56 8.08 -4.73
CA ARG A 140 13.82 7.79 -4.04
C ARG A 140 13.70 6.47 -3.29
N LEU A 141 14.67 5.59 -3.52
CA LEU A 141 14.72 4.28 -2.88
C LEU A 141 15.28 4.36 -1.45
N PHE A 142 14.54 3.75 -0.54
CA PHE A 142 14.94 3.40 0.81
C PHE A 142 15.06 1.88 0.87
N PRO A 143 16.28 1.31 0.84
CA PRO A 143 16.45 -0.12 0.69
C PRO A 143 16.02 -0.86 1.94
N ALA A 144 15.20 -1.90 1.77
CA ALA A 144 14.76 -2.80 2.81
C ALA A 144 14.73 -4.25 2.33
N VAL A 145 14.77 -5.18 3.27
CA VAL A 145 14.61 -6.62 2.99
C VAL A 145 13.12 -6.90 2.82
N MET A 146 12.74 -7.55 1.71
CA MET A 146 11.34 -7.81 1.36
C MET A 146 10.94 -9.28 1.53
N GLN A 147 11.76 -10.11 2.20
CA GLN A 147 11.51 -11.54 2.43
C GLN A 147 12.21 -12.01 3.70
N GLY A 148 11.56 -12.96 4.44
CA GLY A 148 12.11 -13.58 5.64
C GLY A 148 12.04 -12.70 6.88
N ASP A 149 12.73 -13.10 7.94
CA ASP A 149 12.57 -12.57 9.30
C ASP A 149 12.99 -11.11 9.51
N ARG A 150 13.72 -10.53 8.56
CA ARG A 150 14.23 -9.14 8.66
C ARG A 150 13.36 -8.10 7.97
N VAL A 151 12.20 -8.48 7.44
CA VAL A 151 11.27 -7.57 6.76
C VAL A 151 10.82 -6.46 7.69
N GLU A 152 10.29 -6.81 8.87
CA GLU A 152 9.81 -5.87 9.88
C GLU A 152 10.88 -4.85 10.27
N GLU A 153 12.02 -5.32 10.75
CA GLU A 153 13.13 -4.48 11.23
C GLU A 153 13.58 -3.46 10.17
N THR A 154 13.77 -3.95 8.93
CA THR A 154 14.33 -3.09 7.86
C THR A 154 13.32 -2.11 7.29
N ILE A 155 12.03 -2.45 7.25
CA ILE A 155 10.98 -1.53 6.81
C ILE A 155 10.75 -0.45 7.87
N ILE A 156 10.70 -0.81 9.15
CA ILE A 156 10.58 0.17 10.25
C ILE A 156 11.77 1.15 10.22
N ALA A 157 13.00 0.66 10.07
CA ALA A 157 14.19 1.52 9.95
C ALA A 157 14.13 2.46 8.72
N ALA A 158 13.55 1.99 7.60
CA ALA A 158 13.32 2.83 6.43
C ALA A 158 12.25 3.90 6.71
N LEU A 159 11.14 3.53 7.37
CA LEU A 159 10.09 4.47 7.79
C LEU A 159 10.65 5.54 8.74
N ASP A 160 11.48 5.17 9.72
CA ASP A 160 12.13 6.11 10.64
C ASP A 160 13.03 7.10 9.89
N THR A 161 13.79 6.61 8.90
CA THR A 161 14.64 7.46 8.05
C THR A 161 13.82 8.45 7.21
N ILE A 162 12.68 8.02 6.69
CA ILE A 162 11.75 8.86 5.94
C ILE A 162 11.11 9.89 6.88
N ASN A 163 10.67 9.46 8.06
CA ASN A 163 10.02 10.32 9.06
C ASN A 163 10.95 11.45 9.54
N ALA A 164 12.25 11.19 9.69
CA ALA A 164 13.24 12.21 10.05
C ALA A 164 13.30 13.38 9.05
N ARG A 165 12.83 13.19 7.83
CA ARG A 165 12.79 14.17 6.72
C ARG A 165 11.43 14.15 6.01
N ARG A 166 10.34 14.03 6.78
CA ARG A 166 8.98 13.83 6.25
C ARG A 166 8.54 14.94 5.28
N ASP A 167 9.00 16.17 5.49
CA ASP A 167 8.63 17.33 4.66
C ASP A 167 9.23 17.27 3.23
N ASP A 168 10.20 16.37 3.00
CA ASP A 168 10.77 16.11 1.68
C ASP A 168 9.87 15.18 0.83
N TRP A 169 8.83 14.56 1.40
CA TRP A 169 8.05 13.49 0.78
C TRP A 169 6.56 13.80 0.76
N ASP A 170 5.89 13.36 -0.29
CA ASP A 170 4.42 13.48 -0.42
C ASP A 170 3.73 12.16 -0.07
N VAL A 171 4.39 11.02 -0.32
CA VAL A 171 3.83 9.68 -0.14
C VAL A 171 4.95 8.66 0.09
N VAL A 172 4.64 7.61 0.82
CA VAL A 172 5.48 6.41 0.94
C VAL A 172 4.87 5.28 0.11
N VAL A 173 5.71 4.56 -0.63
CA VAL A 173 5.30 3.40 -1.43
C VAL A 173 6.12 2.19 -1.01
N ILE A 174 5.46 1.16 -0.48
CA ILE A 174 6.10 -0.10 -0.10
C ILE A 174 5.79 -1.11 -1.18
N ILE A 175 6.79 -1.45 -2.00
CA ILE A 175 6.61 -2.36 -3.12
C ILE A 175 7.59 -3.52 -3.06
N ARG A 176 7.11 -4.66 -3.57
CA ARG A 176 7.89 -5.87 -3.65
C ARG A 176 7.95 -6.35 -5.09
N GLY A 177 9.12 -6.79 -5.54
CA GLY A 177 9.28 -7.46 -6.83
C GLY A 177 8.65 -8.84 -6.83
N GLY A 178 8.12 -9.27 -7.97
CA GLY A 178 7.61 -10.62 -8.16
C GLY A 178 8.73 -11.65 -7.99
N GLY A 179 8.47 -12.65 -7.16
CA GLY A 179 9.28 -13.87 -6.98
C GLY A 179 8.34 -15.04 -6.73
N ALA A 180 8.78 -16.26 -7.03
CA ALA A 180 8.01 -17.47 -6.75
C ALA A 180 7.54 -17.50 -5.29
N THR A 181 6.34 -18.07 -5.05
CA THR A 181 5.68 -18.31 -3.75
C THR A 181 6.42 -17.75 -2.56
N SER A 182 6.14 -16.52 -2.24
CA SER A 182 7.00 -15.77 -1.38
C SER A 182 6.34 -15.60 -0.03
N ASP A 183 7.09 -15.93 0.98
CA ASP A 183 6.72 -15.73 2.37
C ASP A 183 6.35 -14.27 2.62
N LEU A 184 5.07 -14.03 2.91
CA LEU A 184 4.50 -12.73 3.26
C LEU A 184 4.39 -12.53 4.77
N SER A 185 4.79 -13.53 5.57
CA SER A 185 4.65 -13.51 7.03
C SER A 185 5.34 -12.32 7.69
N GLY A 186 6.42 -11.82 7.10
CA GLY A 186 7.11 -10.61 7.57
C GLY A 186 6.31 -9.32 7.47
N PHE A 187 5.21 -9.31 6.68
CA PHE A 187 4.28 -8.17 6.57
C PHE A 187 3.05 -8.33 7.49
N ASP A 188 2.96 -9.46 8.20
CA ASP A 188 1.87 -9.81 9.12
C ASP A 188 2.28 -9.66 10.59
N THR A 189 2.99 -8.60 10.91
CA THR A 189 3.47 -8.35 12.27
C THR A 189 2.78 -7.12 12.85
N TYR A 190 2.59 -7.12 14.18
CA TYR A 190 1.95 -6.02 14.88
C TYR A 190 2.78 -4.73 14.80
N ASP A 191 4.09 -4.82 15.08
CA ASP A 191 4.96 -3.64 15.16
C ASP A 191 5.06 -2.92 13.81
N LEU A 192 5.22 -3.66 12.70
CA LEU A 192 5.22 -3.06 11.37
C LEU A 192 3.88 -2.41 11.02
N ALA A 193 2.78 -3.10 11.32
CA ALA A 193 1.44 -2.58 11.05
C ALA A 193 1.14 -1.33 11.88
N ALA A 194 1.48 -1.31 13.17
CA ALA A 194 1.27 -0.17 14.05
C ALA A 194 2.10 1.06 13.61
N ASN A 195 3.37 0.85 13.21
CA ASN A 195 4.21 1.91 12.66
C ASN A 195 3.65 2.48 11.35
N CYS A 196 3.16 1.61 10.46
CA CYS A 196 2.56 2.04 9.20
C CYS A 196 1.22 2.76 9.40
N ALA A 197 0.35 2.23 10.27
CA ALA A 197 -0.96 2.83 10.58
C ALA A 197 -0.84 4.26 11.13
N GLN A 198 0.17 4.51 11.96
CA GLN A 198 0.42 5.80 12.60
C GLN A 198 1.41 6.68 11.82
N PHE A 199 1.85 6.24 10.64
CA PHE A 199 2.80 7.00 9.84
C PHE A 199 2.17 8.31 9.36
N PRO A 200 2.87 9.47 9.44
CA PRO A 200 2.28 10.79 9.17
C PRO A 200 2.11 11.10 7.68
N LEU A 201 2.60 10.25 6.79
CA LEU A 201 2.38 10.35 5.34
C LEU A 201 1.52 9.18 4.86
N PRO A 202 0.71 9.36 3.80
CA PRO A 202 -0.01 8.26 3.19
C PRO A 202 0.94 7.15 2.75
N VAL A 203 0.61 5.90 3.07
CA VAL A 203 1.39 4.72 2.70
C VAL A 203 0.63 3.91 1.67
N ILE A 204 1.24 3.66 0.52
CA ILE A 204 0.69 2.81 -0.54
C ILE A 204 1.46 1.50 -0.52
N THR A 205 0.75 0.37 -0.47
CA THR A 205 1.36 -0.96 -0.56
C THR A 205 1.11 -1.59 -1.92
N GLY A 206 2.16 -2.15 -2.52
CA GLY A 206 2.13 -2.94 -3.75
C GLY A 206 2.95 -4.22 -3.56
N ILE A 207 2.61 -4.99 -2.52
CA ILE A 207 3.37 -6.17 -2.07
C ILE A 207 2.99 -7.40 -2.91
N GLY A 208 1.77 -7.44 -3.40
CA GLY A 208 1.24 -8.44 -4.32
C GLY A 208 0.70 -9.69 -3.62
N HIS A 209 -0.51 -10.07 -3.91
CA HIS A 209 -1.10 -11.36 -4.25
C HIS A 209 -2.63 -11.24 -4.25
N GLU A 210 -3.28 -11.96 -5.19
CA GLU A 210 -4.74 -11.88 -5.36
C GLU A 210 -5.51 -12.58 -4.23
N ARG A 211 -4.88 -13.46 -3.46
CA ARG A 211 -5.56 -14.37 -2.53
C ARG A 211 -5.42 -14.00 -1.05
N ASP A 212 -4.38 -13.26 -0.65
CA ASP A 212 -4.12 -13.01 0.76
C ASP A 212 -3.68 -11.58 1.02
N ASP A 213 -4.56 -10.81 1.67
CA ASP A 213 -4.24 -9.50 2.20
C ASP A 213 -3.33 -9.65 3.42
N THR A 214 -2.24 -8.88 3.46
CA THR A 214 -1.40 -8.81 4.65
C THR A 214 -2.01 -7.83 5.68
N VAL A 215 -1.56 -7.94 6.93
CA VAL A 215 -1.92 -6.95 7.96
C VAL A 215 -1.46 -5.56 7.55
N LEU A 216 -0.26 -5.46 6.95
CA LEU A 216 0.27 -4.20 6.44
C LEU A 216 -0.64 -3.58 5.36
N ASP A 217 -1.17 -4.38 4.43
CA ASP A 217 -2.14 -3.92 3.42
C ASP A 217 -3.43 -3.41 4.07
N SER A 218 -3.83 -4.03 5.18
CA SER A 218 -5.06 -3.69 5.89
C SER A 218 -4.99 -2.35 6.62
N VAL A 219 -3.80 -1.87 6.99
CA VAL A 219 -3.59 -0.59 7.69
C VAL A 219 -3.11 0.54 6.79
N SER A 220 -2.59 0.23 5.61
CA SER A 220 -2.08 1.22 4.67
C SER A 220 -3.20 2.10 4.10
N HIS A 221 -2.85 3.32 3.66
CA HIS A 221 -3.76 4.26 3.02
C HIS A 221 -4.42 3.64 1.77
N THR A 222 -3.60 3.09 0.89
CA THR A 222 -4.06 2.46 -0.35
C THR A 222 -3.29 1.17 -0.59
N ARG A 223 -4.04 0.11 -0.85
CA ARG A 223 -3.50 -1.16 -1.30
C ARG A 223 -3.65 -1.30 -2.80
N VAL A 224 -2.59 -1.73 -3.47
CA VAL A 224 -2.61 -2.13 -4.88
C VAL A 224 -1.93 -3.49 -5.05
N LYS A 225 -2.21 -4.17 -6.17
CA LYS A 225 -1.77 -5.56 -6.38
C LYS A 225 -0.29 -5.69 -6.76
N THR A 226 0.28 -4.71 -7.45
CA THR A 226 1.62 -4.80 -8.04
C THR A 226 2.35 -3.47 -7.97
N PRO A 227 3.69 -3.47 -8.10
CA PRO A 227 4.46 -2.23 -8.22
C PRO A 227 4.00 -1.34 -9.38
N THR A 228 3.67 -1.92 -10.52
CA THR A 228 3.14 -1.18 -11.68
C THR A 228 1.77 -0.56 -11.39
N ALA A 229 0.90 -1.26 -10.66
CA ALA A 229 -0.38 -0.71 -10.22
C ALA A 229 -0.20 0.46 -9.24
N ALA A 230 0.87 0.46 -8.41
CA ALA A 230 1.19 1.60 -7.56
C ALA A 230 1.61 2.83 -8.37
N ALA A 231 2.42 2.64 -9.41
CA ALA A 231 2.77 3.71 -10.34
C ALA A 231 1.53 4.25 -11.08
N GLU A 232 0.68 3.37 -11.58
CA GLU A 232 -0.55 3.76 -12.25
C GLU A 232 -1.51 4.53 -11.34
N PHE A 233 -1.65 4.12 -10.08
CA PHE A 233 -2.44 4.84 -9.09
C PHE A 233 -1.96 6.29 -8.92
N LEU A 234 -0.64 6.51 -8.77
CA LEU A 234 -0.05 7.85 -8.64
C LEU A 234 -0.22 8.70 -9.90
N ILE A 235 -0.04 8.11 -11.08
CA ILE A 235 -0.26 8.77 -12.37
C ILE A 235 -1.72 9.21 -12.51
N ASN A 236 -2.67 8.32 -12.18
CA ASN A 236 -4.10 8.62 -12.25
C ASN A 236 -4.53 9.68 -11.24
N HIS A 237 -3.94 9.69 -10.04
CA HIS A 237 -4.17 10.73 -9.04
C HIS A 237 -3.75 12.12 -9.57
N LEU A 238 -2.56 12.23 -10.14
CA LEU A 238 -2.09 13.49 -10.74
C LEU A 238 -2.94 13.92 -11.95
N ARG A 239 -3.37 12.95 -12.77
CA ARG A 239 -4.26 13.20 -13.91
C ARG A 239 -5.60 13.80 -13.45
N SER A 240 -6.23 13.20 -12.44
CA SER A 240 -7.49 13.71 -11.88
C SER A 240 -7.35 15.12 -11.33
N THR A 241 -6.22 15.43 -10.70
CA THR A 241 -5.92 16.79 -10.23
C THR A 241 -5.76 17.77 -11.40
N ALA A 242 -5.05 17.39 -12.47
CA ALA A 242 -4.88 18.20 -13.65
C ALA A 242 -6.22 18.48 -14.37
N GLU A 243 -7.05 17.45 -14.54
CA GLU A 243 -8.40 17.58 -15.12
C GLU A 243 -9.26 18.55 -14.29
N THR A 244 -9.21 18.45 -12.96
CA THR A 244 -9.94 19.39 -12.07
C THR A 244 -9.47 20.84 -12.24
N LEU A 245 -8.17 21.07 -12.39
CA LEU A 245 -7.62 22.41 -12.63
C LEU A 245 -8.03 22.96 -13.99
N GLU A 246 -8.06 22.15 -15.04
CA GLU A 246 -8.53 22.53 -16.37
C GLU A 246 -10.02 22.89 -16.37
N ASP A 247 -10.85 22.15 -15.61
CA ASP A 247 -12.27 22.46 -15.44
C ASP A 247 -12.48 23.79 -14.72
N TYR A 248 -11.69 24.09 -13.68
CA TYR A 248 -11.74 25.39 -13.01
C TYR A 248 -11.31 26.52 -13.94
N ALA A 249 -10.22 26.35 -14.68
CA ALA A 249 -9.74 27.34 -15.65
C ALA A 249 -10.81 27.64 -16.72
N SER A 250 -11.43 26.60 -17.27
CA SER A 250 -12.51 26.69 -18.24
C SER A 250 -13.74 27.40 -17.69
N SER A 251 -14.14 27.08 -16.45
CA SER A 251 -15.26 27.71 -15.77
C SER A 251 -15.04 29.21 -15.51
N ILE A 252 -13.82 29.58 -15.08
CA ILE A 252 -13.43 30.96 -14.88
C ILE A 252 -13.48 31.72 -16.20
N LEU A 253 -12.89 31.16 -17.25
CA LEU A 253 -12.88 31.78 -18.59
C LEU A 253 -14.31 32.02 -19.12
N TYR A 254 -15.18 31.01 -18.98
CA TYR A 254 -16.59 31.15 -19.37
C TYR A 254 -17.31 32.23 -18.58
N ALA A 255 -17.14 32.26 -17.25
CA ALA A 255 -17.78 33.29 -16.42
C ALA A 255 -17.31 34.70 -16.76
N VAL A 256 -16.00 34.89 -16.97
CA VAL A 256 -15.41 36.18 -17.37
C VAL A 256 -15.93 36.62 -18.75
N THR A 257 -15.88 35.73 -19.73
CA THR A 257 -16.34 36.00 -21.09
C THR A 257 -17.83 36.37 -21.11
N THR A 258 -18.66 35.61 -20.44
CA THR A 258 -20.09 35.88 -20.32
C THR A 258 -20.37 37.23 -19.68
N ARG A 259 -19.65 37.56 -18.60
CA ARG A 259 -19.79 38.86 -17.94
C ARG A 259 -19.36 40.02 -18.84
N MET A 260 -18.25 39.90 -19.54
CA MET A 260 -17.76 40.90 -20.49
C MET A 260 -18.77 41.14 -21.60
N GLU A 261 -19.33 40.12 -22.22
CA GLU A 261 -20.36 40.26 -23.24
C GLU A 261 -21.63 40.93 -22.72
N ARG A 262 -22.06 40.61 -21.50
CA ARG A 262 -23.20 41.28 -20.84
C ARG A 262 -22.94 42.79 -20.64
N GLU A 263 -21.78 43.15 -20.10
CA GLU A 263 -21.43 44.53 -19.87
C GLU A 263 -21.22 45.30 -21.19
N LYS A 264 -20.63 44.69 -22.21
CA LYS A 264 -20.53 45.24 -23.55
C LYS A 264 -21.90 45.54 -24.16
N THR A 265 -22.82 44.57 -24.07
CA THR A 265 -24.20 44.75 -24.53
C THR A 265 -24.91 45.88 -23.76
N ARG A 266 -24.70 45.94 -22.44
CA ARG A 266 -25.23 47.05 -21.61
C ARG A 266 -24.70 48.41 -22.00
N LEU A 267 -23.40 48.50 -22.22
CA LEU A 267 -22.76 49.75 -22.72
C LEU A 267 -23.34 50.16 -24.07
N THR A 268 -23.44 49.27 -25.04
CA THR A 268 -24.03 49.55 -26.35
C THR A 268 -25.45 50.09 -26.21
N ARG A 269 -26.29 49.46 -25.40
CA ARG A 269 -27.67 49.98 -25.15
C ARG A 269 -27.67 51.35 -24.50
N LEU A 270 -26.76 51.65 -23.60
CA LEU A 270 -26.65 52.98 -22.99
C LEU A 270 -26.20 54.03 -23.99
N VAL A 271 -25.20 53.72 -24.84
CA VAL A 271 -24.72 54.60 -25.91
C VAL A 271 -25.84 54.98 -26.91
N GLU A 272 -26.73 54.03 -27.22
CA GLU A 272 -27.88 54.28 -28.11
C GLU A 272 -29.01 55.06 -27.41
N ARG A 273 -29.34 54.72 -26.17
CA ARG A 273 -30.48 55.32 -25.44
C ARG A 273 -30.22 56.74 -24.94
N ILE A 274 -29.03 57.06 -24.48
CA ILE A 274 -28.72 58.39 -23.90
C ILE A 274 -28.92 59.49 -24.93
N PRO A 275 -28.34 59.45 -26.15
CA PRO A 275 -28.55 60.51 -27.16
C PRO A 275 -30.03 60.60 -27.56
N MET A 276 -30.74 59.49 -27.69
CA MET A 276 -32.16 59.54 -28.06
C MET A 276 -33.01 60.24 -27.00
N GLN A 277 -32.84 59.81 -25.72
CA GLN A 277 -33.57 60.47 -24.62
C GLN A 277 -33.22 61.92 -24.43
N THR A 278 -31.96 62.33 -24.62
CA THR A 278 -31.53 63.72 -24.57
C THR A 278 -32.18 64.51 -25.67
N ARG A 279 -32.25 64.01 -26.93
CA ARG A 279 -32.92 64.68 -28.05
C ARG A 279 -34.43 64.81 -27.81
N MET A 280 -35.08 63.80 -27.22
CA MET A 280 -36.51 63.90 -26.91
C MET A 280 -36.79 64.98 -25.86
N ARG A 281 -36.03 65.00 -24.74
CA ARG A 281 -36.16 66.01 -23.70
C ARG A 281 -35.90 67.43 -24.23
N LEU A 282 -34.88 67.64 -25.05
CA LEU A 282 -34.60 68.96 -25.68
C LEU A 282 -35.73 69.39 -26.62
N ARG A 283 -36.38 68.47 -27.30
CA ARG A 283 -37.60 68.76 -28.09
C ARG A 283 -38.75 69.18 -27.20
N GLU A 284 -39.07 68.43 -26.15
CA GLU A 284 -40.15 68.74 -25.20
C GLU A 284 -39.95 70.10 -24.53
N GLU A 285 -38.73 70.47 -24.13
CA GLU A 285 -38.42 71.79 -23.56
C GLU A 285 -38.56 72.93 -24.59
N ARG A 286 -38.14 72.71 -25.84
CA ARG A 286 -38.37 73.70 -26.90
C ARG A 286 -39.86 73.90 -27.18
N TYR A 287 -40.71 72.88 -27.10
CA TYR A 287 -42.16 72.99 -27.25
C TYR A 287 -42.86 73.70 -26.07
N ARG A 288 -42.27 73.66 -24.89
CA ARG A 288 -42.80 74.36 -23.70
C ARG A 288 -42.46 75.83 -23.62
N GLN A 289 -41.44 76.27 -24.36
CA GLN A 289 -40.98 77.65 -24.36
C GLN A 289 -41.45 78.48 -25.57
N GLY A 290 -42.08 77.92 -26.58
CA GLY A 290 -42.73 78.56 -27.72
C GLY A 290 -44.26 78.46 -27.60
#